data_e18d403c9f1bcbeeeedafaa981f6aa33
#
_entry.id   e18d403c9f1bcbeeeedafaa981f6aa33
#
_cell.length_a   1.000
_cell.length_b   1.000
_cell.length_c   1.000
_cell.angle_alpha   90.00
_cell.angle_beta   90.00
_cell.angle_gamma   90.00
#
_symmetry.space_group_name_H-M   'P 1'
#
loop_
_entity.id
_entity.type
_entity.pdbx_description
1 polymer ?
#
loop_
_entity_poly.entity_id
_entity_poly.type
_entity_poly.pdbx_seq_one_letter_code
_entity_poly.pdbx_strand_id
1 'polypeptide(L)'
;MTGAGGQIGSWLVPKLRGLYGNSRVIATDIRQLDPEMAESGLFELLDATDSEALGEAVESHQVGLIYHLAAVLSATGERDPRRAWHVNMSSLEAVLEVARHQGCAVFTPSSIGVFGSGTPKDLTPQDTVMQPTTMYGITKLAGELLCNYYHQKFGVDTRGVRYPGLISHGAPPGGGTTDWAVDIFYSAVEDGH
;
A
#
# COMPACT_ATOMS: atom_id res chain seq x y z
N MET A 1 -6.03 3.69 7.64
CA MET A 1 -4.90 3.09 6.88
C MET A 1 -5.34 1.74 6.35
N THR A 2 -5.34 1.53 5.04
CA THR A 2 -5.68 0.24 4.43
C THR A 2 -4.42 -0.62 4.27
N GLY A 3 -4.54 -1.96 4.34
CA GLY A 3 -3.40 -2.86 4.30
C GLY A 3 -2.50 -2.77 5.53
N ALA A 4 -3.11 -2.54 6.69
CA ALA A 4 -2.40 -2.28 7.95
C ALA A 4 -1.58 -3.48 8.44
N GLY A 5 -1.97 -4.72 8.10
CA GLY A 5 -1.25 -5.95 8.45
C GLY A 5 -0.09 -6.30 7.51
N GLY A 6 0.21 -5.45 6.52
CA GLY A 6 1.35 -5.65 5.62
C GLY A 6 2.68 -5.16 6.21
N GLN A 7 3.78 -5.38 5.48
CA GLN A 7 5.14 -5.01 5.92
C GLN A 7 5.28 -3.54 6.35
N ILE A 8 4.72 -2.60 5.57
CA ILE A 8 4.78 -1.18 5.93
C ILE A 8 3.80 -0.88 7.06
N GLY A 9 2.58 -1.41 6.98
CA GLY A 9 1.52 -1.13 7.94
C GLY A 9 1.86 -1.57 9.37
N SER A 10 2.48 -2.75 9.53
CA SER A 10 2.90 -3.29 10.83
C SER A 10 3.86 -2.37 11.61
N TRP A 11 4.61 -1.53 10.91
CA TRP A 11 5.49 -0.53 11.51
C TRP A 11 4.87 0.87 11.57
N LEU A 12 4.10 1.22 10.54
CA LEU A 12 3.58 2.58 10.44
C LEU A 12 2.39 2.81 11.38
N VAL A 13 1.52 1.82 11.58
CA VAL A 13 0.37 1.94 12.51
C VAL A 13 0.82 2.25 13.93
N PRO A 14 1.70 1.45 14.57
CA PRO A 14 2.17 1.76 15.92
C PRO A 14 2.88 3.12 16.01
N LYS A 15 3.66 3.46 14.98
CA LYS A 15 4.36 4.76 14.95
C LYS A 15 3.39 5.93 14.89
N LEU A 16 2.37 5.86 14.06
CA LEU A 16 1.36 6.91 13.95
C LEU A 16 0.50 6.98 15.23
N ARG A 17 0.13 5.84 15.82
CA ARG A 17 -0.58 5.79 17.11
C ARG A 17 0.24 6.46 18.22
N GLY A 18 1.54 6.22 18.26
CA GLY A 18 2.44 6.88 19.21
C GLY A 18 2.57 8.40 19.00
N LEU A 19 2.40 8.89 17.77
CA LEU A 19 2.51 10.33 17.46
C LEU A 19 1.18 11.07 17.62
N TYR A 20 0.07 10.44 17.23
CA TYR A 20 -1.23 11.11 17.13
C TYR A 20 -2.26 10.61 18.13
N GLY A 21 -1.99 9.51 18.82
CA GLY A 21 -2.91 8.83 19.72
C GLY A 21 -3.69 7.70 19.04
N ASN A 22 -4.01 6.67 19.84
CA ASN A 22 -4.62 5.42 19.37
C ASN A 22 -6.01 5.62 18.73
N SER A 23 -6.77 6.60 19.20
CA SER A 23 -8.11 6.93 18.68
C SER A 23 -8.11 7.72 17.38
N ARG A 24 -6.95 8.21 16.94
CA ARG A 24 -6.83 8.98 15.69
C ARG A 24 -6.28 8.19 14.51
N VAL A 25 -5.95 6.92 14.73
CA VAL A 25 -5.38 6.04 13.70
C VAL A 25 -6.19 4.77 13.59
N ILE A 26 -7.01 4.71 12.55
CA ILE A 26 -7.81 3.54 12.21
C ILE A 26 -6.97 2.65 11.31
N ALA A 27 -6.67 1.44 11.77
CA ALA A 27 -6.08 0.39 10.96
C ALA A 27 -7.18 -0.40 10.25
N THR A 28 -7.04 -0.68 8.97
CA THR A 28 -7.97 -1.56 8.26
C THR A 28 -7.21 -2.58 7.41
N ASP A 29 -7.70 -3.81 7.36
CA ASP A 29 -7.17 -4.89 6.53
C ASP A 29 -8.30 -5.88 6.20
N ILE A 30 -8.13 -6.67 5.16
CA ILE A 30 -9.04 -7.77 4.83
C ILE A 30 -8.87 -8.99 5.75
N ARG A 31 -7.83 -9.00 6.57
CA ARG A 31 -7.50 -10.06 7.53
C ARG A 31 -7.45 -9.47 8.93
N GLN A 32 -7.70 -10.30 9.92
CA GLN A 32 -7.43 -9.94 11.30
C GLN A 32 -5.95 -9.57 11.46
N LEU A 33 -5.72 -8.51 12.20
CA LEU A 33 -4.38 -8.10 12.60
C LEU A 33 -3.90 -8.98 13.76
N ASP A 34 -2.60 -8.94 13.99
CA ASP A 34 -2.04 -9.43 15.25
C ASP A 34 -2.77 -8.82 16.44
N PRO A 35 -3.10 -9.61 17.50
CA PRO A 35 -3.87 -9.13 18.65
C PRO A 35 -3.30 -7.87 19.29
N GLU A 36 -1.98 -7.78 19.46
CA GLU A 36 -1.33 -6.61 20.04
C GLU A 36 -1.61 -5.35 19.21
N MET A 37 -1.52 -5.45 17.88
CA MET A 37 -1.83 -4.34 17.00
C MET A 37 -3.32 -4.01 16.96
N ALA A 38 -4.20 -5.02 16.93
CA ALA A 38 -5.65 -4.83 16.90
C ALA A 38 -6.16 -4.15 18.18
N GLU A 39 -5.69 -4.59 19.34
CA GLU A 39 -6.10 -4.07 20.65
C GLU A 39 -5.47 -2.72 21.00
N SER A 40 -4.38 -2.34 20.34
CA SER A 40 -3.70 -1.06 20.61
C SER A 40 -4.45 0.18 20.13
N GLY A 41 -5.58 0.04 19.41
CA GLY A 41 -6.38 1.17 18.91
C GLY A 41 -7.48 0.73 17.95
N LEU A 42 -8.05 1.66 17.21
CA LEU A 42 -9.15 1.36 16.28
C LEU A 42 -8.69 0.41 15.17
N PHE A 43 -9.47 -0.65 14.96
CA PHE A 43 -9.28 -1.61 13.88
C PHE A 43 -10.63 -2.02 13.27
N GLU A 44 -10.69 -2.10 11.95
CA GLU A 44 -11.85 -2.58 11.20
C GLU A 44 -11.43 -3.57 10.11
N LEU A 45 -12.17 -4.67 9.99
CA LEU A 45 -12.07 -5.54 8.82
C LEU A 45 -12.70 -4.83 7.63
N LEU A 46 -11.89 -4.54 6.61
CA LEU A 46 -12.35 -3.78 5.45
C LEU A 46 -11.58 -4.22 4.19
N ASP A 47 -12.34 -4.53 3.14
CA ASP A 47 -11.78 -4.68 1.80
C ASP A 47 -11.67 -3.30 1.14
N ALA A 48 -10.45 -2.87 0.81
CA ALA A 48 -10.22 -1.57 0.20
C ALA A 48 -10.82 -1.44 -1.23
N THR A 49 -11.29 -2.54 -1.82
CA THR A 49 -12.02 -2.52 -3.11
C THR A 49 -13.51 -2.23 -2.92
N ASP A 50 -14.02 -2.32 -1.69
CA ASP A 50 -15.40 -1.95 -1.33
C ASP A 50 -15.45 -0.45 -1.05
N SER A 51 -15.88 0.33 -2.04
CA SER A 51 -15.94 1.79 -1.96
C SER A 51 -17.01 2.29 -0.99
N GLU A 52 -18.09 1.54 -0.79
CA GLU A 52 -19.17 1.89 0.14
C GLU A 52 -18.68 1.75 1.59
N ALA A 53 -18.16 0.57 1.95
CA ALA A 53 -17.60 0.32 3.27
C ALA A 53 -16.43 1.27 3.60
N LEU A 54 -15.56 1.55 2.61
CA LEU A 54 -14.48 2.51 2.78
C LEU A 54 -15.02 3.93 3.03
N GLY A 55 -16.04 4.34 2.29
CA GLY A 55 -16.69 5.65 2.45
C GLY A 55 -17.33 5.81 3.84
N GLU A 56 -18.04 4.79 4.32
CA GLU A 56 -18.63 4.77 5.65
C GLU A 56 -17.58 4.86 6.76
N ALA A 57 -16.46 4.12 6.63
CA ALA A 57 -15.37 4.18 7.59
C ALA A 57 -14.70 5.57 7.61
N VAL A 58 -14.49 6.19 6.45
CA VAL A 58 -13.90 7.54 6.37
C VAL A 58 -14.82 8.58 6.98
N GLU A 59 -16.13 8.52 6.72
CA GLU A 59 -17.11 9.45 7.25
C GLU A 59 -17.30 9.30 8.78
N SER A 60 -17.50 8.05 9.25
CA SER A 60 -17.77 7.77 10.67
C SER A 60 -16.60 8.18 11.58
N HIS A 61 -15.37 8.04 11.09
CA HIS A 61 -14.16 8.41 11.82
C HIS A 61 -13.62 9.79 11.49
N GLN A 62 -14.28 10.55 10.61
CA GLN A 62 -13.85 11.88 10.17
C GLN A 62 -12.40 11.89 9.69
N VAL A 63 -12.06 10.95 8.81
CA VAL A 63 -10.68 10.74 8.34
C VAL A 63 -10.24 11.89 7.43
N GLY A 64 -9.13 12.55 7.75
CA GLY A 64 -8.54 13.61 6.91
C GLY A 64 -7.39 13.14 6.00
N LEU A 65 -6.81 11.95 6.28
CA LEU A 65 -5.71 11.39 5.49
C LEU A 65 -5.81 9.87 5.40
N ILE A 66 -5.80 9.35 4.19
CA ILE A 66 -5.81 7.91 3.92
C ILE A 66 -4.40 7.46 3.52
N TYR A 67 -3.80 6.56 4.32
CA TYR A 67 -2.62 5.79 3.90
C TYR A 67 -3.11 4.53 3.20
N HIS A 68 -3.01 4.50 1.88
CA HIS A 68 -3.43 3.36 1.07
C HIS A 68 -2.26 2.41 0.80
N LEU A 69 -2.12 1.37 1.64
CA LEU A 69 -1.04 0.38 1.56
C LEU A 69 -1.51 -0.97 1.00
N ALA A 70 -2.83 -1.18 0.89
CA ALA A 70 -3.39 -2.42 0.36
C ALA A 70 -2.95 -2.63 -1.10
N ALA A 71 -2.29 -3.75 -1.36
CA ALA A 71 -1.86 -4.13 -2.70
C ALA A 71 -1.48 -5.61 -2.77
N VAL A 72 -1.67 -6.21 -3.94
CA VAL A 72 -1.03 -7.49 -4.32
C VAL A 72 0.39 -7.20 -4.80
N LEU A 73 1.38 -7.85 -4.19
CA LEU A 73 2.80 -7.62 -4.46
C LEU A 73 3.29 -8.39 -5.70
N SER A 74 4.55 -8.13 -6.08
CA SER A 74 5.14 -8.53 -7.36
C SER A 74 5.07 -10.03 -7.66
N ALA A 75 5.64 -10.90 -6.82
CA ALA A 75 5.68 -12.33 -7.10
C ALA A 75 4.27 -12.97 -7.04
N THR A 76 3.43 -12.53 -6.11
CA THR A 76 2.02 -12.95 -6.04
C THR A 76 1.22 -12.42 -7.24
N GLY A 77 1.50 -11.20 -7.67
CA GLY A 77 0.85 -10.59 -8.83
C GLY A 77 1.17 -11.29 -10.16
N GLU A 78 2.39 -11.84 -10.32
CA GLU A 78 2.74 -12.61 -11.52
C GLU A 78 2.06 -13.99 -11.56
N ARG A 79 1.66 -14.56 -10.42
CA ARG A 79 0.89 -15.81 -10.36
C ARG A 79 -0.57 -15.62 -10.79
N ASP A 80 -1.15 -14.46 -10.48
CA ASP A 80 -2.51 -14.07 -10.87
C ASP A 80 -2.56 -12.58 -11.27
N PRO A 81 -2.16 -12.25 -12.52
CA PRO A 81 -2.10 -10.87 -12.99
C PRO A 81 -3.47 -10.17 -13.01
N ARG A 82 -4.55 -10.92 -13.27
CA ARG A 82 -5.90 -10.36 -13.32
C ARG A 82 -6.37 -9.92 -11.94
N ARG A 83 -6.12 -10.74 -10.92
CA ARG A 83 -6.40 -10.38 -9.53
C ARG A 83 -5.54 -9.22 -9.08
N ALA A 84 -4.25 -9.21 -9.42
CA ALA A 84 -3.35 -8.11 -9.08
C ALA A 84 -3.84 -6.79 -9.68
N TRP A 85 -4.21 -6.78 -10.96
CA TRP A 85 -4.81 -5.62 -11.59
C TRP A 85 -6.08 -5.17 -10.87
N HIS A 86 -7.02 -6.09 -10.67
CA HIS A 86 -8.29 -5.78 -10.02
C HIS A 86 -8.08 -5.19 -8.62
N VAL A 87 -7.35 -5.87 -7.76
CA VAL A 87 -7.14 -5.39 -6.39
C VAL A 87 -6.41 -4.06 -6.37
N ASN A 88 -5.27 -3.95 -7.08
CA ASN A 88 -4.42 -2.76 -7.00
C ASN A 88 -5.08 -1.52 -7.63
N MET A 89 -5.84 -1.69 -8.71
CA MET A 89 -6.47 -0.55 -9.38
C MET A 89 -7.82 -0.20 -8.77
N SER A 90 -8.69 -1.19 -8.48
CA SER A 90 -10.01 -0.90 -7.94
C SER A 90 -9.94 -0.35 -6.51
N SER A 91 -9.00 -0.84 -5.67
CA SER A 91 -8.83 -0.27 -4.34
C SER A 91 -8.29 1.16 -4.37
N LEU A 92 -7.35 1.46 -5.28
CA LEU A 92 -6.85 2.83 -5.43
C LEU A 92 -7.94 3.77 -5.97
N GLU A 93 -8.73 3.32 -6.94
CA GLU A 93 -9.85 4.09 -7.49
C GLU A 93 -10.88 4.38 -6.38
N ALA A 94 -11.27 3.37 -5.59
CA ALA A 94 -12.18 3.55 -4.46
C ALA A 94 -11.65 4.59 -3.45
N VAL A 95 -10.37 4.50 -3.08
CA VAL A 95 -9.73 5.46 -2.17
C VAL A 95 -9.75 6.88 -2.75
N LEU A 96 -9.43 7.04 -4.02
CA LEU A 96 -9.40 8.35 -4.68
C LEU A 96 -10.80 8.96 -4.82
N GLU A 97 -11.82 8.15 -5.14
CA GLU A 97 -13.21 8.62 -5.19
C GLU A 97 -13.72 9.03 -3.81
N VAL A 98 -13.49 8.22 -2.78
CA VAL A 98 -13.83 8.58 -1.40
C VAL A 98 -13.11 9.87 -0.98
N ALA A 99 -11.82 9.98 -1.27
CA ALA A 99 -11.05 11.18 -0.95
C ALA A 99 -11.58 12.42 -1.67
N ARG A 100 -11.98 12.29 -2.94
CA ARG A 100 -12.59 13.37 -3.74
C ARG A 100 -13.90 13.85 -3.13
N HIS A 101 -14.75 12.92 -2.67
CA HIS A 101 -16.07 13.26 -2.14
C HIS A 101 -16.02 13.78 -0.70
N GLN A 102 -15.10 13.29 0.11
CA GLN A 102 -15.01 13.60 1.54
C GLN A 102 -13.88 14.58 1.90
N GLY A 103 -13.08 15.01 0.91
CA GLY A 103 -12.04 16.02 1.13
C GLY A 103 -10.80 15.50 1.84
N CYS A 104 -10.51 14.18 1.77
CA CYS A 104 -9.34 13.59 2.38
C CYS A 104 -8.08 13.75 1.51
N ALA A 105 -6.91 13.82 2.15
CA ALA A 105 -5.65 13.59 1.46
C ALA A 105 -5.37 12.07 1.33
N VAL A 106 -4.58 11.69 0.33
CA VAL A 106 -4.19 10.31 0.07
C VAL A 106 -2.68 10.19 -0.01
N PHE A 107 -2.13 9.27 0.77
CA PHE A 107 -0.76 8.79 0.59
C PHE A 107 -0.81 7.34 0.07
N THR A 108 -0.19 7.08 -1.10
CA THR A 108 -0.07 5.74 -1.64
C THR A 108 1.35 5.47 -2.12
N PRO A 109 1.98 4.36 -1.68
CA PRO A 109 3.34 4.04 -2.10
C PRO A 109 3.37 3.55 -3.56
N SER A 110 4.28 4.11 -4.33
CA SER A 110 4.78 3.53 -5.56
C SER A 110 6.03 2.67 -5.29
N SER A 111 6.72 2.27 -6.32
CA SER A 111 7.85 1.35 -6.24
C SER A 111 8.85 1.61 -7.36
N ILE A 112 10.13 1.27 -7.15
CA ILE A 112 11.12 1.15 -8.23
C ILE A 112 10.70 0.12 -9.30
N GLY A 113 9.70 -0.72 -9.01
CA GLY A 113 9.10 -1.62 -9.99
C GLY A 113 8.45 -0.92 -11.19
N VAL A 114 8.25 0.41 -11.17
CA VAL A 114 7.81 1.22 -12.33
C VAL A 114 8.89 1.37 -13.40
N PHE A 115 10.15 1.13 -13.05
CA PHE A 115 11.27 1.22 -13.96
C PHE A 115 11.37 -0.04 -14.84
N GLY A 116 11.89 0.14 -16.04
CA GLY A 116 12.09 -0.95 -17.01
C GLY A 116 13.47 -0.91 -17.64
N SER A 117 13.68 -1.74 -18.67
CA SER A 117 14.98 -1.87 -19.35
C SER A 117 15.46 -0.57 -20.02
N GLY A 118 14.53 0.31 -20.41
CA GLY A 118 14.85 1.62 -21.01
C GLY A 118 15.14 2.72 -20.00
N THR A 119 14.99 2.47 -18.70
CA THR A 119 15.28 3.45 -17.65
C THR A 119 16.79 3.57 -17.44
N PRO A 120 17.38 4.78 -17.39
CA PRO A 120 18.79 4.96 -17.01
C PRO A 120 19.07 4.32 -15.65
N LYS A 121 20.16 3.56 -15.55
CA LYS A 121 20.52 2.83 -14.32
C LYS A 121 21.31 3.67 -13.32
N ASP A 122 22.08 4.63 -13.83
CA ASP A 122 22.90 5.51 -13.02
C ASP A 122 22.22 6.88 -12.89
N LEU A 123 22.17 7.40 -11.67
CA LEU A 123 21.57 8.70 -11.35
C LEU A 123 20.17 8.87 -11.96
N THR A 124 19.33 7.83 -11.86
CA THR A 124 17.97 7.80 -12.41
C THR A 124 17.20 9.06 -12.03
N PRO A 125 16.81 9.93 -12.98
CA PRO A 125 16.08 11.14 -12.66
C PRO A 125 14.64 10.82 -12.26
N GLN A 126 13.98 11.77 -11.57
CA GLN A 126 12.58 11.65 -11.18
C GLN A 126 11.67 11.50 -12.41
N ASP A 127 11.90 12.33 -13.42
CA ASP A 127 11.22 12.26 -14.71
C ASP A 127 12.08 11.44 -15.69
N THR A 128 11.64 10.23 -15.95
CA THR A 128 12.39 9.27 -16.75
C THR A 128 11.46 8.29 -17.47
N VAL A 129 12.04 7.51 -18.38
CA VAL A 129 11.31 6.43 -19.06
C VAL A 129 10.92 5.35 -18.05
N MET A 130 9.63 5.09 -17.96
CA MET A 130 9.04 4.05 -17.10
C MET A 130 8.31 3.05 -17.99
N GLN A 131 8.88 1.87 -18.13
CA GLN A 131 8.35 0.77 -18.96
C GLN A 131 8.41 -0.54 -18.17
N PRO A 132 7.59 -0.67 -17.11
CA PRO A 132 7.57 -1.87 -16.30
C PRO A 132 7.13 -3.08 -17.12
N THR A 133 7.69 -4.24 -16.80
CA THR A 133 7.40 -5.51 -17.47
C THR A 133 6.66 -6.49 -16.55
N THR A 134 6.36 -6.09 -15.32
CA THR A 134 5.59 -6.89 -14.36
C THR A 134 4.21 -6.27 -14.15
N MET A 135 3.20 -7.10 -13.85
CA MET A 135 1.85 -6.61 -13.54
C MET A 135 1.86 -5.64 -12.35
N TYR A 136 2.66 -5.95 -11.32
CA TYR A 136 2.83 -5.06 -10.18
C TYR A 136 3.38 -3.69 -10.59
N GLY A 137 4.48 -3.67 -11.37
CA GLY A 137 5.06 -2.41 -11.86
C GLY A 137 4.09 -1.61 -12.74
N ILE A 138 3.33 -2.31 -13.61
CA ILE A 138 2.29 -1.70 -14.45
C ILE A 138 1.21 -1.04 -13.58
N THR A 139 0.70 -1.74 -12.56
CA THR A 139 -0.32 -1.16 -11.66
C THR A 139 0.22 0.00 -10.83
N LYS A 140 1.49 -0.06 -10.40
CA LYS A 140 2.11 1.06 -9.67
C LYS A 140 2.29 2.30 -10.56
N LEU A 141 2.74 2.13 -11.80
CA LEU A 141 2.82 3.23 -12.76
C LEU A 141 1.44 3.81 -13.10
N ALA A 142 0.47 2.94 -13.38
CA ALA A 142 -0.91 3.36 -13.62
C ALA A 142 -1.47 4.13 -12.41
N GLY A 143 -1.16 3.68 -11.19
CA GLY A 143 -1.54 4.35 -9.96
C GLY A 143 -0.93 5.74 -9.79
N GLU A 144 0.35 5.93 -10.14
CA GLU A 144 0.97 7.28 -10.16
C GLU A 144 0.23 8.22 -11.11
N LEU A 145 -0.06 7.74 -12.32
CA LEU A 145 -0.77 8.53 -13.33
C LEU A 145 -2.21 8.85 -12.88
N LEU A 146 -2.89 7.89 -12.26
CA LEU A 146 -4.23 8.08 -11.73
C LEU A 146 -4.24 9.11 -10.59
N CYS A 147 -3.30 9.02 -9.64
CA CYS A 147 -3.14 10.00 -8.57
C CYS A 147 -2.90 11.42 -9.13
N ASN A 148 -2.03 11.55 -10.12
CA ASN A 148 -1.79 12.83 -10.80
C ASN A 148 -3.06 13.38 -11.49
N TYR A 149 -3.83 12.51 -12.14
CA TYR A 149 -5.09 12.90 -12.76
C TYR A 149 -6.09 13.40 -11.72
N TYR A 150 -6.28 12.69 -10.59
CA TYR A 150 -7.18 13.10 -9.53
C TYR A 150 -6.74 14.42 -8.88
N HIS A 151 -5.44 14.61 -8.72
CA HIS A 151 -4.90 15.88 -8.22
C HIS A 151 -5.22 17.05 -9.19
N GLN A 152 -4.90 16.90 -10.46
CA GLN A 152 -5.08 17.96 -11.46
C GLN A 152 -6.55 18.24 -11.77
N LYS A 153 -7.36 17.19 -11.87
CA LYS A 153 -8.75 17.32 -12.30
C LYS A 153 -9.70 17.66 -11.16
N PHE A 154 -9.48 17.13 -9.98
CA PHE A 154 -10.41 17.21 -8.87
C PHE A 154 -9.82 17.89 -7.62
N GLY A 155 -8.52 18.22 -7.62
CA GLY A 155 -7.86 18.89 -6.51
C GLY A 155 -7.58 17.98 -5.31
N VAL A 156 -7.66 16.65 -5.46
CA VAL A 156 -7.33 15.72 -4.38
C VAL A 156 -5.85 15.83 -4.02
N ASP A 157 -5.52 16.00 -2.75
CA ASP A 157 -4.12 16.00 -2.28
C ASP A 157 -3.59 14.57 -2.28
N THR A 158 -2.90 14.19 -3.36
CA THR A 158 -2.29 12.86 -3.52
C THR A 158 -0.79 12.95 -3.38
N ARG A 159 -0.22 12.09 -2.54
CA ARG A 159 1.22 12.01 -2.29
C ARG A 159 1.69 10.57 -2.32
N GLY A 160 2.93 10.36 -2.75
CA GLY A 160 3.52 9.03 -2.80
C GLY A 160 5.03 9.07 -2.91
N VAL A 161 5.65 7.92 -2.71
CA VAL A 161 7.08 7.72 -2.90
C VAL A 161 7.32 6.40 -3.63
N ARG A 162 8.33 6.35 -4.49
CA ARG A 162 8.80 5.10 -5.11
C ARG A 162 9.74 4.42 -4.14
N TYR A 163 9.22 3.43 -3.41
CA TYR A 163 10.07 2.67 -2.48
C TYR A 163 11.04 1.76 -3.25
N PRO A 164 12.28 1.63 -2.77
CA PRO A 164 13.17 0.53 -3.16
C PRO A 164 12.70 -0.80 -2.56
N GLY A 165 13.50 -1.86 -2.68
CA GLY A 165 13.27 -3.09 -1.94
C GLY A 165 13.27 -2.83 -0.43
N LEU A 166 12.18 -3.18 0.23
CA LEU A 166 12.04 -3.05 1.67
C LEU A 166 12.31 -4.39 2.35
N ILE A 167 12.99 -4.33 3.48
CA ILE A 167 13.20 -5.49 4.38
C ILE A 167 12.52 -5.17 5.71
N SER A 168 11.66 -6.06 6.16
CA SER A 168 10.90 -5.91 7.42
C SER A 168 10.67 -7.27 8.04
N HIS A 169 10.77 -7.35 9.38
CA HIS A 169 10.42 -8.53 10.16
C HIS A 169 9.08 -8.39 10.90
N GLY A 170 8.41 -7.24 10.79
CA GLY A 170 7.16 -6.95 11.50
C GLY A 170 5.92 -7.63 10.93
N ALA A 171 6.03 -8.27 9.76
CA ALA A 171 5.01 -9.11 9.16
C ALA A 171 5.68 -10.22 8.34
N PRO A 172 5.06 -11.40 8.20
CA PRO A 172 5.56 -12.47 7.34
C PRO A 172 5.75 -11.99 5.89
N PRO A 173 6.66 -12.62 5.12
CA PRO A 173 6.85 -12.35 3.70
C PRO A 173 5.52 -12.36 2.93
N GLY A 174 5.23 -11.31 2.18
CA GLY A 174 3.94 -11.09 1.50
C GLY A 174 3.96 -11.39 0.00
N GLY A 175 5.06 -11.90 -0.55
CA GLY A 175 5.26 -12.15 -1.97
C GLY A 175 5.92 -10.98 -2.71
N GLY A 176 6.74 -10.19 -2.03
CA GLY A 176 7.65 -9.20 -2.62
C GLY A 176 8.93 -9.83 -3.14
N THR A 177 9.64 -9.15 -4.04
CA THR A 177 10.90 -9.64 -4.63
C THR A 177 12.07 -9.65 -3.66
N THR A 178 11.97 -8.96 -2.52
CA THR A 178 13.00 -8.88 -1.48
C THR A 178 12.70 -9.75 -0.25
N ASP A 179 11.58 -10.44 -0.25
CA ASP A 179 11.13 -11.26 0.88
C ASP A 179 12.10 -12.39 1.22
N TRP A 180 12.83 -12.90 0.22
CA TRP A 180 13.87 -13.91 0.41
C TRP A 180 14.94 -13.51 1.43
N ALA A 181 15.23 -12.19 1.53
CA ALA A 181 16.22 -11.67 2.47
C ALA A 181 15.79 -11.78 3.94
N VAL A 182 14.49 -11.95 4.18
CA VAL A 182 13.91 -12.20 5.51
C VAL A 182 13.63 -13.68 5.70
N ASP A 183 13.11 -14.32 4.66
CA ASP A 183 12.70 -15.73 4.64
C ASP A 183 13.87 -16.68 4.97
N ILE A 184 15.07 -16.36 4.47
CA ILE A 184 16.29 -17.13 4.76
C ILE A 184 16.60 -17.19 6.26
N PHE A 185 16.27 -16.15 7.04
CA PHE A 185 16.48 -16.17 8.49
C PHE A 185 15.42 -17.00 9.21
N TYR A 186 14.16 -16.94 8.76
CA TYR A 186 13.11 -17.81 9.29
C TYR A 186 13.43 -19.27 9.01
N SER A 187 13.75 -19.62 7.77
CA SER A 187 14.14 -21.00 7.42
C SER A 187 15.37 -21.49 8.21
N ALA A 188 16.39 -20.65 8.40
CA ALA A 188 17.56 -21.02 9.17
C ALA A 188 17.25 -21.29 10.65
N VAL A 189 16.29 -20.57 11.23
CA VAL A 189 15.92 -20.73 12.65
C VAL A 189 14.91 -21.88 12.86
N GLU A 190 13.93 -22.01 11.96
CA GLU A 190 12.84 -22.98 12.09
C GLU A 190 13.22 -24.35 11.54
N ASP A 191 13.91 -24.40 10.41
CA ASP A 191 14.23 -25.64 9.69
C ASP A 191 15.68 -26.11 9.92
N GLY A 192 16.54 -25.26 10.47
CA GLY A 192 17.94 -25.57 10.74
C GLY A 192 18.80 -25.67 9.47
N HIS A 193 18.43 -25.00 8.40
CA HIS A 193 19.10 -25.04 7.09
C HIS A 193 19.62 -23.68 6.68
#